data_dbd455154cc5db71a10772e75336010b
#
_entry.id   dbd455154cc5db71a10772e75336010b
#
_cell.length_a   1.000
_cell.length_b   1.000
_cell.length_c   1.000
_cell.angle_alpha   90.00
_cell.angle_beta   90.00
_cell.angle_gamma   90.00
#
_symmetry.space_group_name_H-M   'P 1'
#
loop_
_entity.id
_entity.type
_entity.pdbx_description
1 polymer ?
#
loop_
_entity_poly.entity_id
_entity_poly.type
_entity_poly.pdbx_seq_one_letter_code
_entity_poly.pdbx_strand_id
1 'polypeptide(L)'
;MPDPSLDMERATVGRVTRRLMPLFCLMYLIAYIDRQNVSYAKLEMVQALGLSEAAYGLGASLFFIGYFLFEAPSNLILARVGARVWFARIMFTWGLVTLALGFTQNPTMFYILRFLLGVTEAGFFPGVLYVLTLWYPQAHRARMVGLFMIASAVANAVGAAVGGLLLDLDGLMDLAGWQWVFLVTGAPAVLLAPYVLWRLPNGPAQARWLPDAEKAWLADVLTKERGGAVDDHRGAWKAIFDPRVLLLAGLYIGMPLGAYGLSYWLPTIVKSFGVSNTVNGLINIIPWIMVAVALWFVPRHAARHGASAWHIAGPCLLGALALVLSVVVPGAALKFAMLCIAAPAIFAAQPVFWSLPPSFLSGPRAAAGIAAINAIGNLGGFIAQNLVPLVRDATGSNLAPMLALAAVLVVTSLLIFYAMGRLDKARAAGG
;
A
#
# COMPACT_ATOMS: atom_id res chain seq x y z
N MET A 1 -25.55 16.09 32.13
CA MET A 1 -24.27 15.55 32.64
C MET A 1 -23.62 14.82 31.50
N PRO A 2 -22.30 14.94 31.29
CA PRO A 2 -21.61 14.11 30.30
C PRO A 2 -21.82 12.63 30.64
N ASP A 3 -22.07 11.82 29.63
CA ASP A 3 -22.29 10.37 29.80
C ASP A 3 -20.94 9.72 30.20
N PRO A 4 -20.84 9.12 31.41
CA PRO A 4 -19.59 8.51 31.88
C PRO A 4 -19.05 7.41 30.95
N SER A 5 -19.93 6.79 30.14
CA SER A 5 -19.53 5.79 29.15
C SER A 5 -18.79 6.41 27.98
N LEU A 6 -19.18 7.60 27.51
CA LEU A 6 -18.51 8.33 26.44
C LEU A 6 -17.15 8.87 26.87
N ASP A 7 -17.00 9.26 28.13
CA ASP A 7 -15.70 9.71 28.66
C ASP A 7 -14.72 8.54 28.79
N MET A 8 -15.18 7.37 29.23
CA MET A 8 -14.39 6.13 29.27
C MET A 8 -13.94 5.73 27.87
N GLU A 9 -14.85 5.74 26.90
CA GLU A 9 -14.54 5.43 25.49
C GLU A 9 -13.47 6.36 24.93
N ARG A 10 -13.64 7.67 25.06
CA ARG A 10 -12.69 8.68 24.58
C ARG A 10 -11.32 8.53 25.23
N ALA A 11 -11.27 8.32 26.54
CA ALA A 11 -10.03 8.12 27.29
C ALA A 11 -9.29 6.87 26.82
N THR A 12 -10.00 5.73 26.72
CA THR A 12 -9.45 4.43 26.32
C THR A 12 -8.95 4.48 24.89
N VAL A 13 -9.79 4.88 23.93
CA VAL A 13 -9.42 4.98 22.51
C VAL A 13 -8.25 5.97 22.32
N GLY A 14 -8.27 7.11 23.00
CA GLY A 14 -7.20 8.10 22.95
C GLY A 14 -5.87 7.56 23.47
N ARG A 15 -5.89 6.77 24.56
CA ARG A 15 -4.69 6.14 25.13
C ARG A 15 -4.12 5.06 24.23
N VAL A 16 -4.98 4.17 23.71
CA VAL A 16 -4.59 3.13 22.76
C VAL A 16 -3.99 3.75 21.50
N THR A 17 -4.64 4.77 20.94
CA THR A 17 -4.15 5.47 19.75
C THR A 17 -2.77 6.08 19.95
N ARG A 18 -2.54 6.79 21.06
CA ARG A 18 -1.23 7.40 21.35
C ARG A 18 -0.12 6.38 21.56
N ARG A 19 -0.44 5.15 21.95
CA ARG A 19 0.56 4.10 22.23
C ARG A 19 0.83 3.19 21.03
N LEU A 20 -0.17 2.84 20.23
CA LEU A 20 -0.03 1.87 19.16
C LEU A 20 0.11 2.49 17.77
N MET A 21 -0.66 3.54 17.47
CA MET A 21 -0.68 4.11 16.12
C MET A 21 0.68 4.69 15.68
N PRO A 22 1.46 5.38 16.52
CA PRO A 22 2.79 5.83 16.10
C PRO A 22 3.71 4.67 15.72
N LEU A 23 3.65 3.55 16.44
CA LEU A 23 4.43 2.37 16.12
C LEU A 23 3.99 1.74 14.80
N PHE A 24 2.68 1.54 14.60
CA PHE A 24 2.16 1.00 13.34
C PHE A 24 2.45 1.92 12.15
N CYS A 25 2.30 3.24 12.32
CA CYS A 25 2.65 4.20 11.28
C CYS A 25 4.15 4.18 10.95
N LEU A 26 5.03 4.06 11.96
CA LEU A 26 6.48 3.94 11.76
C LEU A 26 6.84 2.64 11.02
N MET A 27 6.25 1.51 11.44
CA MET A 27 6.46 0.22 10.76
C MET A 27 6.01 0.30 9.28
N TYR A 28 4.87 0.96 9.02
CA TYR A 28 4.33 1.12 7.67
C TYR A 28 5.14 2.10 6.82
N LEU A 29 5.66 3.16 7.44
CA LEU A 29 6.56 4.09 6.81
C LEU A 29 7.83 3.36 6.33
N ILE A 30 8.46 2.55 7.19
CA ILE A 30 9.62 1.75 6.83
C ILE A 30 9.29 0.76 5.71
N ALA A 31 8.15 0.05 5.80
CA ALA A 31 7.72 -0.91 4.79
C ALA A 31 7.50 -0.23 3.43
N TYR A 32 6.91 0.95 3.39
CA TYR A 32 6.68 1.66 2.13
C TYR A 32 7.94 2.27 1.53
N ILE A 33 8.87 2.78 2.35
CA ILE A 33 10.19 3.22 1.89
C ILE A 33 10.92 2.03 1.27
N ASP A 34 10.91 0.88 1.94
CA ASP A 34 11.53 -0.36 1.47
C ASP A 34 10.93 -0.87 0.17
N ARG A 35 9.61 -0.74 0.01
CA ARG A 35 8.92 -1.10 -1.23
C ARG A 35 9.28 -0.20 -2.41
N GLN A 36 9.56 1.08 -2.15
CA GLN A 36 9.89 2.07 -3.18
C GLN A 36 11.39 2.19 -3.47
N ASN A 37 12.26 1.70 -2.59
CA ASN A 37 13.72 1.85 -2.71
C ASN A 37 14.26 1.32 -4.05
N VAL A 38 13.70 0.22 -4.55
CA VAL A 38 14.10 -0.38 -5.83
C VAL A 38 13.90 0.56 -7.02
N SER A 39 12.95 1.50 -6.94
CA SER A 39 12.70 2.48 -8.01
C SER A 39 13.79 3.54 -8.12
N TYR A 40 14.43 3.88 -7.01
CA TYR A 40 15.60 4.75 -6.97
C TYR A 40 16.87 3.98 -7.28
N ALA A 41 17.07 2.81 -6.66
CA ALA A 41 18.21 1.93 -6.94
C ALA A 41 18.33 1.61 -8.44
N LYS A 42 17.18 1.45 -9.12
CA LYS A 42 17.11 1.23 -10.58
C LYS A 42 17.96 2.20 -11.38
N LEU A 43 18.01 3.48 -11.00
CA LEU A 43 18.66 4.53 -11.78
C LEU A 43 20.15 4.23 -12.07
N GLU A 44 20.79 3.42 -11.23
CA GLU A 44 22.19 3.02 -11.36
C GLU A 44 22.35 1.49 -11.44
N MET A 45 21.56 0.73 -10.65
CA MET A 45 21.66 -0.73 -10.54
C MET A 45 21.47 -1.44 -11.90
N VAL A 46 20.58 -0.95 -12.76
CA VAL A 46 20.30 -1.54 -14.08
C VAL A 46 21.57 -1.54 -14.93
N GLN A 47 22.29 -0.44 -14.94
CA GLN A 47 23.57 -0.34 -15.66
C GLN A 47 24.68 -1.15 -14.98
N ALA A 48 24.79 -1.05 -13.64
CA ALA A 48 25.82 -1.74 -12.87
C ALA A 48 25.75 -3.27 -12.99
N LEU A 49 24.54 -3.82 -13.06
CA LEU A 49 24.31 -5.28 -13.16
C LEU A 49 24.07 -5.76 -14.61
N GLY A 50 24.14 -4.88 -15.62
CA GLY A 50 23.85 -5.22 -17.01
C GLY A 50 22.44 -5.73 -17.25
N LEU A 51 21.44 -5.23 -16.47
CA LEU A 51 20.04 -5.61 -16.62
C LEU A 51 19.41 -4.93 -17.83
N SER A 52 18.55 -5.65 -18.56
CA SER A 52 17.60 -5.01 -19.45
C SER A 52 16.45 -4.42 -18.65
N GLU A 53 15.69 -3.49 -19.24
CA GLU A 53 14.48 -2.93 -18.63
C GLU A 53 13.44 -4.03 -18.33
N ALA A 54 13.30 -5.01 -19.23
CA ALA A 54 12.44 -6.17 -19.03
C ALA A 54 12.91 -7.05 -17.86
N ALA A 55 14.23 -7.29 -17.74
CA ALA A 55 14.81 -8.03 -16.61
C ALA A 55 14.59 -7.32 -15.28
N TYR A 56 14.76 -5.99 -15.24
CA TYR A 56 14.41 -5.21 -14.07
C TYR A 56 12.92 -5.30 -13.74
N GLY A 57 12.04 -5.13 -14.73
CA GLY A 57 10.59 -5.21 -14.58
C GLY A 57 10.15 -6.56 -14.01
N LEU A 58 10.71 -7.66 -14.54
CA LEU A 58 10.47 -9.00 -14.03
C LEU A 58 10.90 -9.12 -12.55
N GLY A 59 12.12 -8.71 -12.22
CA GLY A 59 12.63 -8.74 -10.84
C GLY A 59 11.75 -7.92 -9.90
N ALA A 60 11.41 -6.69 -10.28
CA ALA A 60 10.53 -5.83 -9.48
C ALA A 60 9.14 -6.46 -9.28
N SER A 61 8.62 -7.16 -10.30
CA SER A 61 7.29 -7.79 -10.27
C SER A 61 7.23 -9.05 -9.40
N LEU A 62 8.32 -9.81 -9.27
CA LEU A 62 8.37 -11.04 -8.47
C LEU A 62 8.06 -10.80 -6.99
N PHE A 63 8.31 -9.60 -6.49
CA PHE A 63 7.83 -9.18 -5.17
C PHE A 63 6.33 -9.39 -5.00
N PHE A 64 5.52 -8.98 -5.96
CA PHE A 64 4.07 -9.09 -5.89
C PHE A 64 3.58 -10.54 -5.93
N ILE A 65 4.29 -11.41 -6.63
CA ILE A 65 3.99 -12.86 -6.65
C ILE A 65 4.28 -13.49 -5.29
N GLY A 66 5.47 -13.23 -4.72
CA GLY A 66 5.81 -13.70 -3.37
C GLY A 66 4.82 -13.19 -2.33
N TYR A 67 4.47 -11.91 -2.41
CA TYR A 67 3.49 -11.27 -1.52
C TYR A 67 2.11 -11.93 -1.63
N PHE A 68 1.58 -12.11 -2.85
CA PHE A 68 0.29 -12.73 -3.12
C PHE A 68 0.19 -14.15 -2.57
N LEU A 69 1.20 -14.99 -2.83
CA LEU A 69 1.19 -16.39 -2.42
C LEU A 69 1.23 -16.58 -0.90
N PHE A 70 1.92 -15.68 -0.19
CA PHE A 70 2.18 -15.83 1.25
C PHE A 70 1.33 -14.89 2.12
N GLU A 71 0.52 -14.00 1.57
CA GLU A 71 -0.32 -13.07 2.33
C GLU A 71 -1.32 -13.81 3.24
N ALA A 72 -2.09 -14.75 2.71
CA ALA A 72 -3.08 -15.50 3.47
C ALA A 72 -2.43 -16.46 4.50
N PRO A 73 -1.42 -17.29 4.15
CA PRO A 73 -0.69 -18.10 5.12
C PRO A 73 -0.09 -17.28 6.27
N SER A 74 0.52 -16.13 5.96
CA SER A 74 1.13 -15.25 6.95
C SER A 74 0.12 -14.74 7.98
N ASN A 75 -1.08 -14.33 7.53
CA ASN A 75 -2.13 -13.86 8.44
C ASN A 75 -2.73 -14.97 9.30
N LEU A 76 -2.81 -16.19 8.80
CA LEU A 76 -3.22 -17.34 9.60
C LEU A 76 -2.21 -17.64 10.73
N ILE A 77 -0.92 -17.51 10.44
CA ILE A 77 0.13 -17.69 11.46
C ILE A 77 0.07 -16.52 12.46
N LEU A 78 -0.09 -15.27 12.00
CA LEU A 78 -0.26 -14.11 12.86
C LEU A 78 -1.39 -14.31 13.89
N ALA A 79 -2.54 -14.82 13.46
CA ALA A 79 -3.67 -15.07 14.34
C ALA A 79 -3.38 -16.13 15.43
N ARG A 80 -2.49 -17.09 15.17
CA ARG A 80 -2.09 -18.15 16.11
C ARG A 80 -0.95 -17.74 17.03
N VAL A 81 0.09 -17.10 16.46
CA VAL A 81 1.34 -16.78 17.17
C VAL A 81 1.24 -15.42 17.91
N GLY A 82 0.35 -14.56 17.44
CA GLY A 82 0.17 -13.21 17.97
C GLY A 82 0.99 -12.14 17.24
N ALA A 83 0.48 -10.91 17.31
CA ALA A 83 1.02 -9.76 16.57
C ALA A 83 2.46 -9.42 16.95
N ARG A 84 2.80 -9.52 18.23
CA ARG A 84 4.11 -9.19 18.79
C ARG A 84 5.25 -9.96 18.10
N VAL A 85 5.16 -11.27 18.10
CA VAL A 85 6.21 -12.14 17.56
C VAL A 85 6.17 -12.11 16.04
N TRP A 86 4.98 -12.11 15.46
CA TRP A 86 4.84 -12.22 14.02
C TRP A 86 5.30 -10.96 13.28
N PHE A 87 4.95 -9.76 13.75
CA PHE A 87 5.46 -8.52 13.16
C PHE A 87 6.96 -8.33 13.35
N ALA A 88 7.49 -8.69 14.52
CA ALA A 88 8.93 -8.65 14.73
C ALA A 88 9.67 -9.57 13.74
N ARG A 89 9.15 -10.78 13.51
CA ARG A 89 9.70 -11.72 12.53
C ARG A 89 9.59 -11.16 11.11
N ILE A 90 8.40 -10.66 10.71
CA ILE A 90 8.19 -10.05 9.40
C ILE A 90 9.23 -8.95 9.17
N MET A 91 9.34 -7.98 10.08
CA MET A 91 10.25 -6.86 9.95
C MET A 91 11.73 -7.29 9.88
N PHE A 92 12.12 -8.21 10.76
CA PHE A 92 13.49 -8.72 10.80
C PHE A 92 13.87 -9.42 9.50
N THR A 93 13.00 -10.32 9.02
CA THR A 93 13.29 -11.12 7.82
C THR A 93 13.26 -10.30 6.55
N TRP A 94 12.27 -9.40 6.36
CA TRP A 94 12.27 -8.55 5.18
C TRP A 94 13.47 -7.59 5.19
N GLY A 95 13.80 -6.98 6.35
CA GLY A 95 14.95 -6.09 6.44
C GLY A 95 16.27 -6.77 6.08
N LEU A 96 16.46 -8.04 6.51
CA LEU A 96 17.64 -8.83 6.10
C LEU A 96 17.66 -9.08 4.59
N VAL A 97 16.51 -9.39 3.97
CA VAL A 97 16.43 -9.58 2.52
C VAL A 97 16.72 -8.27 1.78
N THR A 98 16.23 -7.13 2.30
CA THR A 98 16.55 -5.82 1.73
C THR A 98 18.05 -5.49 1.84
N LEU A 99 18.67 -5.74 2.98
CA LEU A 99 20.12 -5.61 3.12
C LEU A 99 20.87 -6.49 2.11
N ALA A 100 20.41 -7.75 1.90
CA ALA A 100 20.98 -8.64 0.92
C ALA A 100 20.84 -8.14 -0.52
N LEU A 101 19.75 -7.41 -0.84
CA LEU A 101 19.59 -6.75 -2.15
C LEU A 101 20.72 -5.77 -2.46
N GLY A 102 21.28 -5.09 -1.45
CA GLY A 102 22.45 -4.22 -1.60
C GLY A 102 23.73 -4.94 -2.06
N PHE A 103 23.77 -6.28 -1.95
CA PHE A 103 24.89 -7.12 -2.39
C PHE A 103 24.56 -7.97 -3.63
N THR A 104 23.52 -7.60 -4.38
CA THR A 104 23.13 -8.28 -5.61
C THR A 104 24.24 -8.18 -6.66
N GLN A 105 24.62 -9.31 -7.25
CA GLN A 105 25.72 -9.40 -8.22
C GLN A 105 25.25 -9.79 -9.63
N ASN A 106 24.05 -10.34 -9.77
CA ASN A 106 23.54 -10.84 -11.04
C ASN A 106 22.00 -10.84 -11.07
N PRO A 107 21.39 -10.96 -12.27
CA PRO A 107 19.92 -10.95 -12.42
C PRO A 107 19.21 -12.04 -11.61
N THR A 108 19.77 -13.24 -11.55
CA THR A 108 19.15 -14.37 -10.82
C THR A 108 19.05 -14.09 -9.32
N MET A 109 20.12 -13.56 -8.72
CA MET A 109 20.11 -13.14 -7.31
C MET A 109 19.06 -12.04 -7.06
N PHE A 110 18.95 -11.06 -7.97
CA PHE A 110 17.91 -10.03 -7.90
C PHE A 110 16.51 -10.64 -7.90
N TYR A 111 16.22 -11.58 -8.79
CA TYR A 111 14.91 -12.25 -8.87
C TYR A 111 14.57 -13.01 -7.59
N ILE A 112 15.52 -13.81 -7.10
CA ILE A 112 15.32 -14.59 -5.87
C ILE A 112 15.08 -13.67 -4.68
N LEU A 113 15.90 -12.64 -4.51
CA LEU A 113 15.77 -11.72 -3.37
C LEU A 113 14.47 -10.89 -3.46
N ARG A 114 14.05 -10.45 -4.65
CA ARG A 114 12.77 -9.75 -4.83
C ARG A 114 11.58 -10.65 -4.52
N PHE A 115 11.60 -11.91 -4.93
CA PHE A 115 10.57 -12.87 -4.56
C PHE A 115 10.55 -13.12 -3.04
N LEU A 116 11.72 -13.36 -2.43
CA LEU A 116 11.86 -13.55 -0.99
C LEU A 116 11.42 -12.31 -0.19
N LEU A 117 11.67 -11.12 -0.70
CA LEU A 117 11.18 -9.89 -0.08
C LEU A 117 9.66 -9.88 -0.02
N GLY A 118 8.99 -10.23 -1.12
CA GLY A 118 7.54 -10.39 -1.16
C GLY A 118 7.03 -11.42 -0.15
N VAL A 119 7.67 -12.60 -0.07
CA VAL A 119 7.35 -13.66 0.89
C VAL A 119 7.49 -13.20 2.34
N THR A 120 8.58 -12.49 2.65
CA THR A 120 8.90 -12.08 4.02
C THR A 120 8.07 -10.89 4.51
N GLU A 121 7.69 -9.96 3.61
CA GLU A 121 6.82 -8.81 3.91
C GLU A 121 5.33 -9.18 3.89
N ALA A 122 4.97 -10.30 3.25
CA ALA A 122 3.58 -10.73 3.11
C ALA A 122 2.85 -10.82 4.46
N GLY A 123 1.62 -10.32 4.48
CA GLY A 123 0.76 -10.33 5.67
C GLY A 123 0.98 -9.14 6.61
N PHE A 124 1.91 -8.23 6.34
CA PHE A 124 2.11 -7.07 7.21
C PHE A 124 0.89 -6.12 7.20
N PHE A 125 0.49 -5.62 6.03
CA PHE A 125 -0.64 -4.69 5.92
C PHE A 125 -1.95 -5.27 6.43
N PRO A 126 -2.45 -6.43 5.92
CA PRO A 126 -3.68 -7.02 6.44
C PRO A 126 -3.55 -7.47 7.90
N GLY A 127 -2.35 -7.83 8.34
CA GLY A 127 -2.07 -8.13 9.73
C GLY A 127 -2.28 -6.93 10.66
N VAL A 128 -1.84 -5.73 10.26
CA VAL A 128 -2.13 -4.50 11.01
C VAL A 128 -3.63 -4.25 11.06
N LEU A 129 -4.35 -4.39 9.93
CA LEU A 129 -5.80 -4.24 9.91
C LEU A 129 -6.50 -5.22 10.86
N TYR A 130 -6.06 -6.48 10.89
CA TYR A 130 -6.53 -7.48 11.85
C TYR A 130 -6.26 -7.04 13.29
N VAL A 131 -5.05 -6.61 13.62
CA VAL A 131 -4.70 -6.16 14.98
C VAL A 131 -5.53 -4.94 15.40
N LEU A 132 -5.82 -4.01 14.48
CA LEU A 132 -6.73 -2.90 14.78
C LEU A 132 -8.12 -3.39 15.22
N THR A 133 -8.61 -4.53 14.72
CA THR A 133 -9.89 -5.10 15.20
C THR A 133 -9.83 -5.66 16.63
N LEU A 134 -8.63 -5.99 17.11
CA LEU A 134 -8.41 -6.46 18.49
C LEU A 134 -8.31 -5.32 19.50
N TRP A 135 -8.07 -4.09 19.03
CA TRP A 135 -7.78 -2.93 19.87
C TRP A 135 -8.80 -1.81 19.79
N TYR A 136 -9.61 -1.79 18.74
CA TYR A 136 -10.56 -0.69 18.52
C TYR A 136 -11.97 -1.18 18.29
N PRO A 137 -12.96 -0.56 18.95
CA PRO A 137 -14.38 -0.72 18.60
C PRO A 137 -14.63 -0.37 17.12
N GLN A 138 -15.65 -0.99 16.52
CA GLN A 138 -15.98 -0.85 15.09
C GLN A 138 -16.14 0.62 14.67
N ALA A 139 -16.73 1.45 15.52
CA ALA A 139 -16.93 2.88 15.27
C ALA A 139 -15.62 3.66 15.01
N HIS A 140 -14.48 3.20 15.54
CA HIS A 140 -13.19 3.89 15.43
C HIS A 140 -12.26 3.28 14.38
N ARG A 141 -12.51 2.04 13.92
CA ARG A 141 -11.58 1.30 13.01
C ARG A 141 -11.30 2.03 11.72
N ALA A 142 -12.35 2.55 11.05
CA ALA A 142 -12.18 3.27 9.79
C ALA A 142 -11.26 4.50 9.91
N ARG A 143 -11.38 5.24 11.04
CA ARG A 143 -10.51 6.38 11.34
C ARG A 143 -9.06 5.94 11.54
N MET A 144 -8.82 4.84 12.26
CA MET A 144 -7.46 4.32 12.52
C MET A 144 -6.81 3.77 11.26
N VAL A 145 -7.56 3.07 10.41
CA VAL A 145 -7.08 2.64 9.09
C VAL A 145 -6.72 3.85 8.23
N GLY A 146 -7.55 4.88 8.20
CA GLY A 146 -7.25 6.12 7.47
C GLY A 146 -5.96 6.79 7.96
N LEU A 147 -5.76 6.88 9.28
CA LEU A 147 -4.52 7.42 9.87
C LEU A 147 -3.30 6.57 9.48
N PHE A 148 -3.43 5.26 9.53
CA PHE A 148 -2.40 4.32 9.11
C PHE A 148 -2.04 4.48 7.62
N MET A 149 -3.02 4.62 6.74
CA MET A 149 -2.79 4.78 5.30
C MET A 149 -2.11 6.11 4.93
N ILE A 150 -2.30 7.19 5.70
CA ILE A 150 -1.57 8.45 5.47
C ILE A 150 -0.05 8.25 5.58
N ALA A 151 0.40 7.33 6.42
CA ALA A 151 1.83 7.02 6.55
C ALA A 151 2.46 6.56 5.22
N SER A 152 1.69 5.96 4.29
CA SER A 152 2.21 5.57 2.98
C SER A 152 2.60 6.75 2.10
N ALA A 153 1.81 7.83 2.10
CA ALA A 153 2.13 9.03 1.34
C ALA A 153 3.38 9.74 1.92
N VAL A 154 3.46 9.81 3.26
CA VAL A 154 4.64 10.35 3.95
C VAL A 154 5.87 9.48 3.65
N ALA A 155 5.72 8.15 3.66
CA ALA A 155 6.79 7.22 3.35
C ALA A 155 7.33 7.39 1.92
N ASN A 156 6.44 7.57 0.94
CA ASN A 156 6.84 7.83 -0.43
C ASN A 156 7.59 9.17 -0.57
N ALA A 157 7.15 10.21 0.12
CA ALA A 157 7.83 11.51 0.12
C ALA A 157 9.23 11.42 0.75
N VAL A 158 9.34 10.79 1.92
CA VAL A 158 10.61 10.55 2.62
C VAL A 158 11.51 9.64 1.80
N GLY A 159 10.95 8.53 1.26
CA GLY A 159 11.67 7.59 0.42
C GLY A 159 12.23 8.23 -0.85
N ALA A 160 11.49 9.18 -1.45
CA ALA A 160 11.95 9.94 -2.59
C ALA A 160 13.18 10.79 -2.24
N ALA A 161 13.11 11.58 -1.17
CA ALA A 161 14.23 12.40 -0.73
C ALA A 161 15.45 11.55 -0.37
N VAL A 162 15.25 10.52 0.46
CA VAL A 162 16.32 9.62 0.94
C VAL A 162 16.92 8.86 -0.23
N GLY A 163 16.08 8.29 -1.13
CA GLY A 163 16.57 7.54 -2.30
C GLY A 163 17.45 8.38 -3.22
N GLY A 164 17.04 9.63 -3.51
CA GLY A 164 17.84 10.53 -4.33
C GLY A 164 19.18 10.92 -3.69
N LEU A 165 19.18 11.20 -2.38
CA LEU A 165 20.40 11.56 -1.64
C LEU A 165 21.36 10.38 -1.51
N LEU A 166 20.86 9.16 -1.32
CA LEU A 166 21.70 7.97 -1.14
C LEU A 166 22.42 7.56 -2.41
N LEU A 167 21.85 7.83 -3.58
CA LEU A 167 22.54 7.60 -4.86
C LEU A 167 23.80 8.47 -5.01
N ASP A 168 23.81 9.67 -4.43
CA ASP A 168 24.99 10.56 -4.48
C ASP A 168 26.13 10.10 -3.52
N LEU A 169 25.94 9.01 -2.75
CA LEU A 169 26.99 8.36 -1.96
C LEU A 169 27.81 7.35 -2.78
N ASP A 170 27.68 7.37 -4.10
CA ASP A 170 28.45 6.50 -5.00
C ASP A 170 29.96 6.58 -4.74
N GLY A 171 30.61 5.42 -4.61
CA GLY A 171 32.04 5.30 -4.28
C GLY A 171 32.37 5.40 -2.79
N LEU A 172 31.45 5.78 -1.91
CA LEU A 172 31.69 5.80 -0.46
C LEU A 172 31.85 4.37 0.07
N MET A 173 32.98 4.08 0.75
CA MET A 173 33.34 2.75 1.27
C MET A 173 33.36 1.66 0.18
N ASP A 174 33.76 2.01 -1.03
CA ASP A 174 33.80 1.13 -2.22
C ASP A 174 32.42 0.54 -2.60
N LEU A 175 31.33 1.18 -2.16
CA LEU A 175 29.96 0.79 -2.49
C LEU A 175 29.35 1.75 -3.51
N ALA A 176 28.57 1.20 -4.46
CA ALA A 176 27.80 1.99 -5.40
C ALA A 176 26.60 2.67 -4.71
N GLY A 177 26.15 3.82 -5.22
CA GLY A 177 25.05 4.58 -4.64
C GLY A 177 23.75 3.76 -4.48
N TRP A 178 23.43 2.90 -5.46
CA TRP A 178 22.26 2.01 -5.37
C TRP A 178 22.35 0.98 -4.23
N GLN A 179 23.54 0.56 -3.82
CA GLN A 179 23.75 -0.34 -2.69
C GLN A 179 23.40 0.35 -1.38
N TRP A 180 23.80 1.62 -1.24
CA TRP A 180 23.42 2.45 -0.08
C TRP A 180 21.92 2.60 0.04
N VAL A 181 21.16 2.69 -1.07
CA VAL A 181 19.70 2.75 -1.03
C VAL A 181 19.13 1.53 -0.30
N PHE A 182 19.58 0.31 -0.61
CA PHE A 182 19.09 -0.90 0.08
C PHE A 182 19.60 -1.01 1.52
N LEU A 183 20.86 -0.69 1.77
CA LEU A 183 21.45 -0.81 3.12
C LEU A 183 20.80 0.15 4.12
N VAL A 184 20.63 1.41 3.74
CA VAL A 184 20.06 2.43 4.63
C VAL A 184 18.55 2.26 4.81
N THR A 185 17.82 1.80 3.81
CA THR A 185 16.37 1.59 3.93
C THR A 185 16.00 0.26 4.58
N GLY A 186 16.83 -0.79 4.44
CA GLY A 186 16.60 -2.09 5.07
C GLY A 186 16.97 -2.14 6.55
N ALA A 187 18.04 -1.46 6.96
CA ALA A 187 18.54 -1.46 8.34
C ALA A 187 17.49 -1.05 9.38
N PRO A 188 16.64 -0.01 9.19
CA PRO A 188 15.61 0.37 10.14
C PRO A 188 14.61 -0.75 10.46
N ALA A 189 14.27 -1.61 9.48
CA ALA A 189 13.37 -2.73 9.72
C ALA A 189 14.00 -3.76 10.68
N VAL A 190 15.26 -4.10 10.46
CA VAL A 190 16.01 -5.02 11.33
C VAL A 190 16.14 -4.44 12.73
N LEU A 191 16.50 -3.15 12.86
CA LEU A 191 16.70 -2.48 14.13
C LEU A 191 15.39 -2.28 14.92
N LEU A 192 14.26 -2.05 14.22
CA LEU A 192 12.98 -1.86 14.89
C LEU A 192 12.34 -3.19 15.32
N ALA A 193 12.70 -4.32 14.73
CA ALA A 193 12.11 -5.62 15.04
C ALA A 193 12.24 -6.02 16.52
N PRO A 194 13.41 -5.90 17.21
CA PRO A 194 13.52 -6.15 18.64
C PRO A 194 12.66 -5.20 19.49
N TYR A 195 12.52 -3.94 19.08
CA TYR A 195 11.67 -2.97 19.76
C TYR A 195 10.19 -3.37 19.66
N VAL A 196 9.74 -3.80 18.47
CA VAL A 196 8.37 -4.34 18.26
C VAL A 196 8.14 -5.55 19.16
N LEU A 197 9.10 -6.49 19.20
CA LEU A 197 9.04 -7.67 20.05
C LEU A 197 8.94 -7.32 21.55
N TRP A 198 9.56 -6.25 21.97
CA TRP A 198 9.52 -5.81 23.36
C TRP A 198 8.28 -4.99 23.73
N ARG A 199 7.81 -4.11 22.83
CA ARG A 199 6.80 -3.06 23.14
C ARG A 199 5.38 -3.40 22.72
N LEU A 200 5.18 -4.25 21.70
CA LEU A 200 3.85 -4.53 21.16
C LEU A 200 3.16 -5.64 21.97
N PRO A 201 2.07 -5.37 22.71
CA PRO A 201 1.30 -6.43 23.34
C PRO A 201 0.37 -7.10 22.31
N ASN A 202 0.06 -8.40 22.49
CA ASN A 202 -0.81 -9.14 21.58
C ASN A 202 -2.29 -8.74 21.68
N GLY A 203 -2.69 -8.11 22.79
CA GLY A 203 -4.05 -7.65 23.00
C GLY A 203 -4.19 -6.79 24.26
N PRO A 204 -5.38 -6.18 24.47
CA PRO A 204 -5.62 -5.25 25.58
C PRO A 204 -5.31 -5.84 26.96
N ALA A 205 -5.61 -7.13 27.18
CA ALA A 205 -5.34 -7.81 28.45
C ALA A 205 -3.85 -7.82 28.84
N GLN A 206 -2.94 -7.83 27.85
CA GLN A 206 -1.49 -7.85 28.09
C GLN A 206 -0.88 -6.44 28.20
N ALA A 207 -1.67 -5.39 27.98
CA ALA A 207 -1.19 -4.01 27.99
C ALA A 207 -1.02 -3.48 29.42
N ARG A 208 0.21 -3.50 29.94
CA ARG A 208 0.53 -2.99 31.29
C ARG A 208 0.25 -1.49 31.47
N TRP A 209 0.23 -0.75 30.38
CA TRP A 209 -0.02 0.70 30.36
C TRP A 209 -1.51 1.08 30.30
N LEU A 210 -2.42 0.10 30.13
CA LEU A 210 -3.84 0.32 30.10
C LEU A 210 -4.42 0.05 31.50
N PRO A 211 -5.18 0.99 32.11
CA PRO A 211 -5.85 0.78 33.39
C PRO A 211 -6.84 -0.37 33.33
N ASP A 212 -7.04 -1.08 34.44
CA ASP A 212 -7.88 -2.28 34.46
C ASP A 212 -9.36 -1.97 34.14
N ALA A 213 -9.88 -0.81 34.55
CA ALA A 213 -11.22 -0.37 34.16
C ALA A 213 -11.37 -0.18 32.66
N GLU A 214 -10.34 0.39 31.99
CA GLU A 214 -10.32 0.56 30.55
C GLU A 214 -10.16 -0.79 29.80
N LYS A 215 -9.38 -1.74 30.36
CA LYS A 215 -9.28 -3.10 29.83
C LYS A 215 -10.63 -3.82 29.89
N ALA A 216 -11.32 -3.74 31.04
CA ALA A 216 -12.61 -4.36 31.24
C ALA A 216 -13.67 -3.79 30.27
N TRP A 217 -13.73 -2.47 30.16
CA TRP A 217 -14.60 -1.79 29.21
C TRP A 217 -14.34 -2.22 27.77
N LEU A 218 -13.07 -2.21 27.34
CA LEU A 218 -12.70 -2.56 25.97
C LEU A 218 -12.99 -4.05 25.67
N ALA A 219 -12.73 -4.94 26.64
CA ALA A 219 -13.05 -6.37 26.51
C ALA A 219 -14.56 -6.61 26.36
N ASP A 220 -15.38 -5.90 27.14
CA ASP A 220 -16.86 -5.99 27.09
C ASP A 220 -17.37 -5.53 25.72
N VAL A 221 -16.94 -4.35 25.24
CA VAL A 221 -17.36 -3.80 23.95
C VAL A 221 -16.94 -4.73 22.80
N LEU A 222 -15.68 -5.18 22.75
CA LEU A 222 -15.19 -6.06 21.71
C LEU A 222 -15.85 -7.44 21.74
N THR A 223 -16.23 -7.95 22.93
CA THR A 223 -16.94 -9.22 23.07
C THR A 223 -18.38 -9.08 22.57
N LYS A 224 -19.08 -7.99 22.90
CA LYS A 224 -20.42 -7.69 22.38
C LYS A 224 -20.42 -7.55 20.86
N GLU A 225 -19.43 -6.88 20.30
CA GLU A 225 -19.30 -6.77 18.85
C GLU A 225 -19.04 -8.13 18.15
N ARG A 226 -18.31 -9.05 18.81
CA ARG A 226 -18.04 -10.40 18.30
C ARG A 226 -19.21 -11.38 18.53
N GLY A 227 -20.01 -11.18 19.54
CA GLY A 227 -21.04 -12.10 20.02
C GLY A 227 -22.18 -12.41 19.05
N GLY A 228 -22.21 -11.76 17.88
CA GLY A 228 -23.14 -12.08 16.77
C GLY A 228 -22.52 -12.81 15.58
N ALA A 229 -21.19 -12.94 15.55
CA ALA A 229 -20.50 -13.62 14.48
C ALA A 229 -20.25 -15.08 14.86
N VAL A 230 -21.13 -15.97 14.42
CA VAL A 230 -20.82 -17.42 14.40
C VAL A 230 -19.54 -17.58 13.59
N ASP A 231 -18.53 -18.25 14.17
CA ASP A 231 -17.25 -18.60 13.52
C ASP A 231 -17.51 -19.61 12.37
N ASP A 232 -18.18 -19.18 11.33
CA ASP A 232 -18.38 -19.95 10.10
C ASP A 232 -17.13 -19.82 9.21
N HIS A 233 -16.03 -20.43 9.64
CA HIS A 233 -14.81 -20.52 8.84
C HIS A 233 -15.03 -21.23 7.49
N ARG A 234 -16.03 -22.12 7.39
CA ARG A 234 -16.39 -22.77 6.11
C ARG A 234 -17.09 -21.80 5.17
N GLY A 235 -17.93 -20.90 5.69
CA GLY A 235 -18.57 -19.83 4.92
C GLY A 235 -17.60 -18.74 4.47
N ALA A 236 -16.52 -18.51 5.19
CA ALA A 236 -15.50 -17.52 4.84
C ALA A 236 -14.80 -17.86 3.51
N TRP A 237 -14.43 -19.12 3.29
CA TRP A 237 -13.82 -19.55 2.01
C TRP A 237 -14.76 -19.40 0.81
N LYS A 238 -16.06 -19.61 1.02
CA LYS A 238 -17.06 -19.41 -0.04
C LYS A 238 -17.17 -17.94 -0.45
N ALA A 239 -16.90 -17.00 0.45
CA ALA A 239 -16.93 -15.57 0.14
C ALA A 239 -15.85 -15.16 -0.88
N ILE A 240 -14.72 -15.88 -0.94
CA ILE A 240 -13.66 -15.63 -1.95
C ILE A 240 -14.20 -15.84 -3.38
N PHE A 241 -15.10 -16.82 -3.54
CA PHE A 241 -15.71 -17.17 -4.83
C PHE A 241 -17.06 -16.47 -5.07
N ASP A 242 -17.47 -15.54 -4.19
CA ASP A 242 -18.66 -14.71 -4.42
C ASP A 242 -18.44 -13.88 -5.70
N PRO A 243 -19.36 -13.92 -6.68
CA PRO A 243 -19.24 -13.17 -7.92
C PRO A 243 -19.01 -11.66 -7.71
N ARG A 244 -19.54 -11.08 -6.62
CA ARG A 244 -19.35 -9.67 -6.27
C ARG A 244 -17.93 -9.41 -5.81
N VAL A 245 -17.35 -10.33 -5.01
CA VAL A 245 -15.96 -10.27 -4.56
C VAL A 245 -15.01 -10.38 -5.74
N LEU A 246 -15.24 -11.34 -6.64
CA LEU A 246 -14.43 -11.52 -7.85
C LEU A 246 -14.55 -10.32 -8.80
N LEU A 247 -15.74 -9.75 -8.94
CA LEU A 247 -15.95 -8.52 -9.71
C LEU A 247 -15.13 -7.36 -9.13
N LEU A 248 -15.24 -7.11 -7.81
CA LEU A 248 -14.48 -6.05 -7.16
C LEU A 248 -12.97 -6.32 -7.19
N ALA A 249 -12.54 -7.57 -7.07
CA ALA A 249 -11.13 -7.93 -7.20
C ALA A 249 -10.60 -7.60 -8.61
N GLY A 250 -11.35 -7.95 -9.65
CA GLY A 250 -11.02 -7.61 -11.04
C GLY A 250 -10.96 -6.09 -11.28
N LEU A 251 -11.93 -5.34 -10.74
CA LEU A 251 -11.94 -3.88 -10.82
C LEU A 251 -10.76 -3.25 -10.07
N TYR A 252 -10.38 -3.83 -8.92
CA TYR A 252 -9.30 -3.31 -8.11
C TYR A 252 -7.92 -3.48 -8.75
N ILE A 253 -7.70 -4.46 -9.63
CA ILE A 253 -6.42 -4.66 -10.34
C ILE A 253 -5.93 -3.37 -11.02
N GLY A 254 -6.82 -2.64 -11.68
CA GLY A 254 -6.46 -1.43 -12.43
C GLY A 254 -5.96 -0.28 -11.57
N MET A 255 -6.40 -0.16 -10.32
CA MET A 255 -5.95 0.90 -9.40
C MET A 255 -4.51 0.66 -8.91
N PRO A 256 -4.13 -0.48 -8.32
CA PRO A 256 -2.74 -0.80 -8.02
C PRO A 256 -1.86 -0.81 -9.27
N LEU A 257 -2.36 -1.23 -10.44
CA LEU A 257 -1.62 -1.18 -11.69
C LEU A 257 -1.21 0.27 -12.02
N GLY A 258 -2.15 1.21 -12.00
CA GLY A 258 -1.85 2.62 -12.21
C GLY A 258 -0.94 3.19 -11.13
N ALA A 259 -1.22 2.90 -9.85
CA ALA A 259 -0.47 3.41 -8.72
C ALA A 259 0.98 2.92 -8.70
N TYR A 260 1.21 1.61 -8.82
CA TYR A 260 2.57 1.04 -8.85
C TYR A 260 3.27 1.32 -10.17
N GLY A 261 2.53 1.35 -11.31
CA GLY A 261 3.08 1.74 -12.60
C GLY A 261 3.65 3.15 -12.57
N LEU A 262 2.92 4.10 -11.98
CA LEU A 262 3.44 5.46 -11.83
C LEU A 262 4.56 5.53 -10.78
N SER A 263 4.33 5.04 -9.56
CA SER A 263 5.24 5.25 -8.43
C SER A 263 6.63 4.62 -8.64
N TYR A 264 6.71 3.43 -9.20
CA TYR A 264 8.00 2.75 -9.44
C TYR A 264 8.80 3.37 -10.60
N TRP A 265 8.10 3.97 -11.57
CA TRP A 265 8.73 4.52 -12.74
C TRP A 265 8.90 6.04 -12.69
N LEU A 266 8.24 6.72 -11.75
CA LEU A 266 8.33 8.17 -11.59
C LEU A 266 9.76 8.68 -11.45
N PRO A 267 10.66 8.09 -10.63
CA PRO A 267 12.07 8.53 -10.58
C PRO A 267 12.79 8.42 -11.91
N THR A 268 12.52 7.35 -12.69
CA THR A 268 13.10 7.16 -14.03
C THR A 268 12.60 8.22 -15.01
N ILE A 269 11.31 8.55 -14.98
CA ILE A 269 10.71 9.59 -15.83
C ILE A 269 11.31 10.94 -15.50
N VAL A 270 11.38 11.31 -14.22
CA VAL A 270 11.95 12.58 -13.78
C VAL A 270 13.44 12.67 -14.11
N LYS A 271 14.19 11.57 -13.96
CA LYS A 271 15.60 11.51 -14.35
C LYS A 271 15.80 11.79 -15.83
N SER A 272 14.88 11.35 -16.70
CA SER A 272 14.96 11.60 -18.14
C SER A 272 14.82 13.09 -18.51
N PHE A 273 14.45 13.96 -17.58
CA PHE A 273 14.44 15.41 -17.75
C PHE A 273 15.81 16.07 -17.54
N GLY A 274 16.86 15.28 -17.28
CA GLY A 274 18.24 15.76 -17.15
C GLY A 274 18.61 16.30 -15.77
N VAL A 275 17.84 15.98 -14.73
CA VAL A 275 18.10 16.41 -13.34
C VAL A 275 19.10 15.49 -12.62
N SER A 276 19.80 16.01 -11.59
CA SER A 276 20.68 15.20 -10.73
C SER A 276 19.85 14.21 -9.87
N ASN A 277 20.50 13.22 -9.24
CA ASN A 277 19.81 12.26 -8.36
C ASN A 277 19.17 12.95 -7.16
N THR A 278 19.90 13.84 -6.50
CA THR A 278 19.36 14.66 -5.40
C THR A 278 18.15 15.49 -5.83
N VAL A 279 18.24 16.23 -6.95
CA VAL A 279 17.12 17.03 -7.45
C VAL A 279 15.94 16.13 -7.81
N ASN A 280 16.17 14.98 -8.44
CA ASN A 280 15.13 13.99 -8.72
C ASN A 280 14.40 13.56 -7.43
N GLY A 281 15.15 13.19 -6.39
CA GLY A 281 14.56 12.82 -5.10
C GLY A 281 13.72 13.95 -4.50
N LEU A 282 14.26 15.17 -4.45
CA LEU A 282 13.61 16.32 -3.82
C LEU A 282 12.34 16.76 -4.55
N ILE A 283 12.35 16.86 -5.87
CA ILE A 283 11.14 17.26 -6.61
C ILE A 283 10.06 16.18 -6.58
N ASN A 284 10.43 14.90 -6.48
CA ASN A 284 9.48 13.82 -6.32
C ASN A 284 8.75 13.81 -4.97
N ILE A 285 9.14 14.64 -3.99
CA ILE A 285 8.35 14.88 -2.78
C ILE A 285 7.00 15.53 -3.12
N ILE A 286 6.97 16.41 -4.13
CA ILE A 286 5.79 17.23 -4.47
C ILE A 286 4.55 16.37 -4.79
N PRO A 287 4.59 15.40 -5.74
CA PRO A 287 3.42 14.56 -6.01
C PRO A 287 2.96 13.78 -4.79
N TRP A 288 3.87 13.35 -3.89
CA TRP A 288 3.48 12.60 -2.69
C TRP A 288 2.82 13.46 -1.61
N ILE A 289 3.23 14.73 -1.47
CA ILE A 289 2.49 15.69 -0.64
C ILE A 289 1.08 15.89 -1.21
N MET A 290 0.94 16.03 -2.52
CA MET A 290 -0.37 16.16 -3.16
C MET A 290 -1.22 14.89 -3.00
N VAL A 291 -0.61 13.69 -3.02
CA VAL A 291 -1.28 12.43 -2.67
C VAL A 291 -1.80 12.46 -1.24
N ALA A 292 -1.00 12.89 -0.26
CA ALA A 292 -1.43 12.97 1.13
C ALA A 292 -2.65 13.90 1.30
N VAL A 293 -2.64 15.05 0.63
CA VAL A 293 -3.76 16.00 0.60
C VAL A 293 -5.00 15.35 -0.02
N ALA A 294 -4.86 14.69 -1.16
CA ALA A 294 -5.98 14.04 -1.85
C ALA A 294 -6.59 12.89 -1.03
N LEU A 295 -5.75 12.07 -0.39
CA LEU A 295 -6.17 11.00 0.54
C LEU A 295 -6.92 11.54 1.76
N TRP A 296 -6.69 12.79 2.14
CA TRP A 296 -7.43 13.42 3.22
C TRP A 296 -8.76 14.01 2.78
N PHE A 297 -8.82 14.66 1.61
CA PHE A 297 -10.00 15.37 1.12
C PHE A 297 -11.03 14.46 0.45
N VAL A 298 -10.62 13.61 -0.50
CA VAL A 298 -11.55 12.84 -1.36
C VAL A 298 -12.41 11.85 -0.57
N PRO A 299 -11.87 11.04 0.36
CA PRO A 299 -12.71 10.16 1.17
C PRO A 299 -13.68 10.91 2.09
N ARG A 300 -13.28 12.09 2.61
CA ARG A 300 -14.16 12.93 3.43
C ARG A 300 -15.30 13.53 2.62
N HIS A 301 -15.00 13.96 1.40
CA HIS A 301 -16.04 14.44 0.50
C HIS A 301 -17.03 13.32 0.17
N ALA A 302 -16.55 12.14 -0.18
CA ALA A 302 -17.38 10.97 -0.45
C ALA A 302 -18.24 10.56 0.77
N ALA A 303 -17.68 10.63 1.99
CA ALA A 303 -18.42 10.32 3.22
C ALA A 303 -19.53 11.34 3.52
N ARG A 304 -19.34 12.61 3.17
CA ARG A 304 -20.34 13.67 3.42
C ARG A 304 -21.48 13.70 2.40
N HIS A 305 -21.19 13.37 1.13
CA HIS A 305 -22.13 13.48 0.02
C HIS A 305 -22.68 12.13 -0.48
N GLY A 306 -22.28 11.04 0.18
CA GLY A 306 -22.54 9.67 -0.27
C GLY A 306 -21.52 9.21 -1.30
N ALA A 307 -20.93 8.03 -1.08
CA ALA A 307 -20.00 7.44 -2.01
C ALA A 307 -20.73 7.05 -3.31
N SER A 308 -20.28 7.57 -4.44
CA SER A 308 -20.82 7.29 -5.78
C SER A 308 -19.73 6.78 -6.71
N ALA A 309 -20.11 6.24 -7.86
CA ALA A 309 -19.17 5.83 -8.91
C ALA A 309 -18.19 6.95 -9.30
N TRP A 310 -18.65 8.20 -9.29
CA TRP A 310 -17.82 9.38 -9.60
C TRP A 310 -16.69 9.63 -8.62
N HIS A 311 -16.82 9.25 -7.35
CA HIS A 311 -15.75 9.39 -6.37
C HIS A 311 -14.59 8.41 -6.59
N ILE A 312 -14.81 7.37 -7.40
CA ILE A 312 -13.80 6.38 -7.76
C ILE A 312 -13.36 6.56 -9.22
N ALA A 313 -14.31 6.53 -10.15
CA ALA A 313 -14.04 6.64 -11.58
C ALA A 313 -13.56 8.05 -11.99
N GLY A 314 -14.10 9.11 -11.39
CA GLY A 314 -13.69 10.49 -11.68
C GLY A 314 -12.19 10.75 -11.43
N PRO A 315 -11.65 10.43 -10.24
CA PRO A 315 -10.22 10.49 -10.00
C PRO A 315 -9.40 9.62 -10.96
N CYS A 316 -9.84 8.39 -11.27
CA CYS A 316 -9.15 7.55 -12.25
C CYS A 316 -9.11 8.20 -13.66
N LEU A 317 -10.22 8.81 -14.11
CA LEU A 317 -10.28 9.54 -15.40
C LEU A 317 -9.38 10.80 -15.37
N LEU A 318 -9.38 11.55 -14.27
CA LEU A 318 -8.48 12.69 -14.10
C LEU A 318 -7.01 12.23 -14.16
N GLY A 319 -6.69 11.13 -13.49
CA GLY A 319 -5.36 10.52 -13.53
C GLY A 319 -4.97 10.09 -14.95
N ALA A 320 -5.89 9.43 -15.66
CA ALA A 320 -5.68 9.04 -17.07
C ALA A 320 -5.43 10.26 -17.97
N LEU A 321 -6.25 11.30 -17.85
CA LEU A 321 -6.07 12.55 -18.60
C LEU A 321 -4.72 13.20 -18.31
N ALA A 322 -4.34 13.29 -17.04
CA ALA A 322 -3.07 13.86 -16.63
C ALA A 322 -1.87 13.04 -17.14
N LEU A 323 -1.96 11.69 -17.16
CA LEU A 323 -0.94 10.83 -17.76
C LEU A 323 -0.82 11.07 -19.27
N VAL A 324 -1.92 11.17 -20.01
CA VAL A 324 -1.90 11.52 -21.45
C VAL A 324 -1.26 12.88 -21.65
N LEU A 325 -1.68 13.89 -20.90
CA LEU A 325 -1.11 15.23 -21.00
C LEU A 325 0.37 15.26 -20.67
N SER A 326 0.86 14.44 -19.73
CA SER A 326 2.30 14.34 -19.43
C SER A 326 3.16 13.89 -20.62
N VAL A 327 2.56 13.24 -21.61
CA VAL A 327 3.24 12.84 -22.84
C VAL A 327 3.26 13.95 -23.88
N VAL A 328 2.13 14.65 -24.06
CA VAL A 328 1.92 15.58 -25.17
C VAL A 328 2.32 17.02 -24.89
N VAL A 329 2.30 17.47 -23.63
CA VAL A 329 2.69 18.87 -23.30
C VAL A 329 4.17 19.11 -23.53
N PRO A 330 4.57 20.32 -23.95
CA PRO A 330 5.97 20.65 -24.15
C PRO A 330 6.71 20.92 -22.84
N GLY A 331 8.00 20.62 -22.80
CA GLY A 331 8.90 20.95 -21.70
C GLY A 331 8.76 20.08 -20.45
N ALA A 332 9.87 19.86 -19.76
CA ALA A 332 9.94 18.98 -18.57
C ALA A 332 9.06 19.46 -17.41
N ALA A 333 9.00 20.78 -17.18
CA ALA A 333 8.22 21.35 -16.08
C ALA A 333 6.71 21.08 -16.23
N LEU A 334 6.14 21.25 -17.43
CA LEU A 334 4.72 20.96 -17.66
C LEU A 334 4.44 19.46 -17.60
N LYS A 335 5.32 18.61 -18.13
CA LYS A 335 5.22 17.16 -18.01
C LYS A 335 5.20 16.75 -16.54
N PHE A 336 6.11 17.28 -15.75
CA PHE A 336 6.15 17.01 -14.31
C PHE A 336 4.90 17.52 -13.59
N ALA A 337 4.39 18.71 -13.94
CA ALA A 337 3.14 19.22 -13.37
C ALA A 337 1.95 18.29 -13.63
N MET A 338 1.88 17.67 -14.83
CA MET A 338 0.84 16.67 -15.13
C MET A 338 1.01 15.40 -14.29
N LEU A 339 2.24 14.95 -14.05
CA LEU A 339 2.50 13.81 -13.14
C LEU A 339 2.12 14.14 -11.69
N CYS A 340 2.31 15.40 -11.26
CA CYS A 340 1.86 15.88 -9.96
C CYS A 340 0.32 15.90 -9.82
N ILE A 341 -0.43 15.95 -10.92
CA ILE A 341 -1.90 15.81 -10.92
C ILE A 341 -2.29 14.33 -11.00
N ALA A 342 -1.57 13.54 -11.80
CA ALA A 342 -1.87 12.12 -12.00
C ALA A 342 -1.73 11.31 -10.70
N ALA A 343 -0.65 11.51 -9.94
CA ALA A 343 -0.41 10.75 -8.72
C ALA A 343 -1.54 10.88 -7.68
N PRO A 344 -1.91 12.09 -7.20
CA PRO A 344 -3.01 12.22 -6.25
C PRO A 344 -4.35 11.71 -6.78
N ALA A 345 -4.62 11.89 -8.07
CA ALA A 345 -5.84 11.40 -8.69
C ALA A 345 -5.93 9.86 -8.63
N ILE A 346 -4.87 9.14 -9.01
CA ILE A 346 -4.83 7.68 -8.99
C ILE A 346 -4.97 7.13 -7.56
N PHE A 347 -4.25 7.72 -6.60
CA PHE A 347 -4.26 7.25 -5.22
C PHE A 347 -5.55 7.57 -4.47
N ALA A 348 -6.22 8.69 -4.78
CA ALA A 348 -7.43 9.13 -4.08
C ALA A 348 -8.65 8.22 -4.32
N ALA A 349 -8.70 7.49 -5.42
CA ALA A 349 -9.77 6.54 -5.74
C ALA A 349 -9.80 5.33 -4.78
N GLN A 350 -8.64 4.88 -4.30
CA GLN A 350 -8.51 3.63 -3.55
C GLN A 350 -9.27 3.62 -2.22
N PRO A 351 -9.17 4.62 -1.32
CA PRO A 351 -9.90 4.60 -0.06
C PRO A 351 -11.42 4.60 -0.25
N VAL A 352 -11.92 5.26 -1.29
CA VAL A 352 -13.36 5.26 -1.60
C VAL A 352 -13.80 3.91 -2.12
N PHE A 353 -13.01 3.26 -2.96
CA PHE A 353 -13.26 1.88 -3.40
C PHE A 353 -13.38 0.92 -2.19
N TRP A 354 -12.52 1.06 -1.19
CA TRP A 354 -12.54 0.20 0.01
C TRP A 354 -13.78 0.40 0.91
N SER A 355 -14.61 1.38 0.62
CA SER A 355 -15.93 1.51 1.28
C SER A 355 -17.00 0.58 0.68
N LEU A 356 -16.77 0.00 -0.51
CA LEU A 356 -17.73 -0.85 -1.20
C LEU A 356 -17.87 -2.27 -0.60
N PRO A 357 -16.78 -3.04 -0.33
CA PRO A 357 -16.90 -4.41 0.17
C PRO A 357 -17.73 -4.53 1.46
N PRO A 358 -17.58 -3.65 2.47
CA PRO A 358 -18.37 -3.73 3.70
C PRO A 358 -19.88 -3.50 3.49
N SER A 359 -20.29 -2.96 2.35
CA SER A 359 -21.72 -2.71 2.07
C SER A 359 -22.54 -3.99 1.80
N PHE A 360 -21.87 -5.11 1.51
CA PHE A 360 -22.51 -6.41 1.23
C PHE A 360 -21.82 -7.60 1.87
N LEU A 361 -20.68 -7.39 2.51
CA LEU A 361 -19.95 -8.41 3.26
C LEU A 361 -19.96 -8.07 4.75
N SER A 362 -20.23 -9.04 5.60
CA SER A 362 -20.23 -8.91 7.05
C SER A 362 -19.49 -10.07 7.73
N GLY A 363 -19.04 -9.86 8.96
CA GLY A 363 -18.39 -10.88 9.78
C GLY A 363 -17.16 -11.53 9.11
N PRO A 364 -16.92 -12.84 9.30
CA PRO A 364 -15.79 -13.58 8.73
C PRO A 364 -15.74 -13.55 7.19
N ARG A 365 -16.89 -13.46 6.53
CA ARG A 365 -16.99 -13.33 5.06
C ARG A 365 -16.41 -12.01 4.56
N ALA A 366 -16.58 -10.92 5.33
CA ALA A 366 -15.99 -9.63 4.97
C ALA A 366 -14.45 -9.71 5.02
N ALA A 367 -13.89 -10.31 6.05
CA ALA A 367 -12.43 -10.45 6.18
C ALA A 367 -11.84 -11.25 4.99
N ALA A 368 -12.44 -12.39 4.65
CA ALA A 368 -11.98 -13.23 3.54
C ALA A 368 -12.17 -12.56 2.18
N GLY A 369 -13.31 -11.91 1.94
CA GLY A 369 -13.58 -11.20 0.69
C GLY A 369 -12.66 -9.99 0.50
N ILE A 370 -12.43 -9.19 1.54
CA ILE A 370 -11.50 -8.04 1.52
C ILE A 370 -10.06 -8.53 1.25
N ALA A 371 -9.63 -9.62 1.91
CA ALA A 371 -8.32 -10.20 1.67
C ALA A 371 -8.17 -10.70 0.22
N ALA A 372 -9.19 -11.35 -0.33
CA ALA A 372 -9.18 -11.81 -1.72
C ALA A 372 -9.11 -10.64 -2.71
N ILE A 373 -9.91 -9.59 -2.50
CA ILE A 373 -9.88 -8.37 -3.33
C ILE A 373 -8.49 -7.73 -3.28
N ASN A 374 -7.88 -7.61 -2.10
CA ASN A 374 -6.56 -7.04 -1.95
C ASN A 374 -5.47 -7.88 -2.62
N ALA A 375 -5.46 -9.18 -2.37
CA ALA A 375 -4.46 -10.09 -2.91
C ALA A 375 -4.50 -10.13 -4.46
N ILE A 376 -5.70 -10.32 -5.04
CA ILE A 376 -5.89 -10.32 -6.50
C ILE A 376 -5.58 -8.93 -7.07
N GLY A 377 -6.05 -7.85 -6.43
CA GLY A 377 -5.80 -6.49 -6.89
C GLY A 377 -4.33 -6.12 -6.93
N ASN A 378 -3.54 -6.57 -5.96
CA ASN A 378 -2.09 -6.32 -5.91
C ASN A 378 -1.32 -7.00 -7.07
N LEU A 379 -1.91 -7.98 -7.77
CA LEU A 379 -1.36 -8.47 -9.06
C LEU A 379 -1.30 -7.37 -10.13
N GLY A 380 -2.07 -6.29 -9.98
CA GLY A 380 -1.89 -5.08 -10.78
C GLY A 380 -0.48 -4.52 -10.71
N GLY A 381 0.19 -4.61 -9.55
CA GLY A 381 1.61 -4.26 -9.41
C GLY A 381 2.52 -5.16 -10.24
N PHE A 382 2.28 -6.48 -10.26
CA PHE A 382 2.99 -7.41 -11.14
C PHE A 382 2.82 -7.03 -12.62
N ILE A 383 1.58 -6.77 -13.03
CA ILE A 383 1.28 -6.39 -14.41
C ILE A 383 1.98 -5.07 -14.77
N ALA A 384 1.93 -4.07 -13.89
CA ALA A 384 2.54 -2.77 -14.14
C ALA A 384 4.05 -2.84 -14.39
N GLN A 385 4.77 -3.64 -13.58
CA GLN A 385 6.23 -3.75 -13.68
C GLN A 385 6.69 -4.47 -14.95
N ASN A 386 5.83 -5.25 -15.58
CA ASN A 386 6.11 -5.89 -16.88
C ASN A 386 5.56 -5.06 -18.06
N LEU A 387 4.41 -4.41 -17.90
CA LEU A 387 3.78 -3.59 -18.94
C LEU A 387 4.63 -2.37 -19.30
N VAL A 388 5.17 -1.67 -18.29
CA VAL A 388 5.93 -0.43 -18.52
C VAL A 388 7.21 -0.68 -19.33
N PRO A 389 8.07 -1.66 -18.99
CA PRO A 389 9.23 -1.99 -19.82
C PRO A 389 8.83 -2.44 -21.23
N LEU A 390 7.82 -3.30 -21.33
CA LEU A 390 7.34 -3.80 -22.64
C LEU A 390 6.97 -2.65 -23.59
N VAL A 391 6.18 -1.70 -23.11
CA VAL A 391 5.79 -0.54 -23.93
C VAL A 391 6.98 0.37 -24.21
N ARG A 392 7.88 0.57 -23.25
CA ARG A 392 9.10 1.35 -23.43
C ARG A 392 10.01 0.74 -24.48
N ASP A 393 10.28 -0.56 -24.42
CA ASP A 393 11.15 -1.27 -25.35
C ASP A 393 10.55 -1.28 -26.78
N ALA A 394 9.21 -1.43 -26.88
CA ALA A 394 8.51 -1.38 -28.16
C ALA A 394 8.50 0.02 -28.82
N THR A 395 8.53 1.09 -28.01
CA THR A 395 8.36 2.47 -28.51
C THR A 395 9.64 3.31 -28.46
N GLY A 396 10.66 2.88 -27.72
CA GLY A 396 11.86 3.66 -27.44
C GLY A 396 11.62 4.90 -26.55
N SER A 397 10.43 5.07 -25.98
CA SER A 397 10.02 6.25 -25.23
C SER A 397 9.81 5.98 -23.75
N ASN A 398 10.41 6.77 -22.88
CA ASN A 398 10.16 6.73 -21.44
C ASN A 398 8.75 7.22 -21.03
N LEU A 399 8.06 7.94 -21.91
CA LEU A 399 6.74 8.51 -21.64
C LEU A 399 5.61 7.68 -22.24
N ALA A 400 5.84 6.92 -23.30
CA ALA A 400 4.81 6.09 -23.94
C ALA A 400 4.12 5.10 -22.95
N PRO A 401 4.80 4.50 -21.96
CA PRO A 401 4.13 3.69 -20.95
C PRO A 401 3.02 4.43 -20.19
N MET A 402 3.08 5.75 -20.07
CA MET A 402 2.03 6.54 -19.43
C MET A 402 0.71 6.45 -20.18
N LEU A 403 0.74 6.31 -21.49
CA LEU A 403 -0.46 6.09 -22.32
C LEU A 403 -1.10 4.72 -22.03
N ALA A 404 -0.28 3.69 -21.85
CA ALA A 404 -0.77 2.37 -21.48
C ALA A 404 -1.42 2.38 -20.08
N LEU A 405 -0.79 3.03 -19.09
CA LEU A 405 -1.38 3.21 -17.77
C LEU A 405 -2.68 4.04 -17.83
N ALA A 406 -2.72 5.09 -18.65
CA ALA A 406 -3.93 5.89 -18.87
C ALA A 406 -5.06 5.04 -19.44
N ALA A 407 -4.78 4.21 -20.46
CA ALA A 407 -5.78 3.31 -21.03
C ALA A 407 -6.36 2.35 -20.00
N VAL A 408 -5.52 1.76 -19.13
CA VAL A 408 -5.97 0.91 -18.03
C VAL A 408 -6.88 1.67 -17.07
N LEU A 409 -6.54 2.90 -16.69
CA LEU A 409 -7.37 3.72 -15.80
C LEU A 409 -8.72 4.08 -16.42
N VAL A 410 -8.76 4.35 -17.73
CA VAL A 410 -10.03 4.56 -18.47
C VAL A 410 -10.88 3.31 -18.44
N VAL A 411 -10.30 2.14 -18.78
CA VAL A 411 -11.02 0.86 -18.72
C VAL A 411 -11.54 0.59 -17.31
N THR A 412 -10.71 0.79 -16.30
CA THR A 412 -11.10 0.65 -14.88
C THR A 412 -12.28 1.55 -14.54
N SER A 413 -12.25 2.81 -14.99
CA SER A 413 -13.33 3.78 -14.75
C SER A 413 -14.65 3.34 -15.40
N LEU A 414 -14.60 2.89 -16.65
CA LEU A 414 -15.78 2.39 -17.37
C LEU A 414 -16.39 1.16 -16.68
N LEU A 415 -15.53 0.23 -16.25
CA LEU A 415 -15.95 -0.95 -15.51
C LEU A 415 -16.56 -0.60 -14.14
N ILE A 416 -16.05 0.42 -13.44
CA ILE A 416 -16.63 0.92 -12.18
C ILE A 416 -18.02 1.50 -12.42
N PHE A 417 -18.21 2.34 -13.42
CA PHE A 417 -19.55 2.86 -13.76
C PHE A 417 -20.53 1.74 -14.07
N TYR A 418 -20.10 0.76 -14.86
CA TYR A 418 -20.93 -0.40 -15.20
C TYR A 418 -21.32 -1.24 -13.96
N ALA A 419 -20.32 -1.56 -13.11
CA ALA A 419 -20.55 -2.38 -11.93
C ALA A 419 -21.44 -1.69 -10.90
N MET A 420 -21.19 -0.42 -10.60
CA MET A 420 -22.00 0.34 -9.64
C MET A 420 -23.41 0.58 -10.15
N GLY A 421 -23.60 0.86 -11.44
CA GLY A 421 -24.91 0.97 -12.04
C GLY A 421 -25.73 -0.33 -11.96
N ARG A 422 -25.08 -1.50 -12.00
CA ARG A 422 -25.74 -2.80 -11.74
C ARG A 422 -26.11 -3.01 -10.28
N LEU A 423 -25.21 -2.63 -9.36
CA LEU A 423 -25.46 -2.73 -7.92
C LEU A 423 -26.63 -1.84 -7.49
N ASP A 424 -26.72 -0.62 -8.02
CA ASP A 424 -27.82 0.31 -7.73
C ASP A 424 -29.16 -0.20 -8.28
N LYS A 425 -29.17 -0.75 -9.49
CA LYS A 425 -30.38 -1.40 -10.06
C LYS A 425 -30.82 -2.61 -9.24
N ALA A 426 -29.88 -3.44 -8.77
CA ALA A 426 -30.20 -4.59 -7.94
C ALA A 426 -30.76 -4.19 -6.55
N ARG A 427 -30.30 -3.07 -5.98
CA ARG A 427 -30.87 -2.50 -4.74
C ARG A 427 -32.28 -1.98 -4.97
N ALA A 428 -32.53 -1.27 -6.07
CA ALA A 428 -33.82 -0.73 -6.41
C ALA A 428 -34.87 -1.80 -6.78
N ALA A 429 -34.44 -2.98 -7.23
CA ALA A 429 -35.32 -4.10 -7.56
C ALA A 429 -35.62 -5.05 -6.38
N GLY A 430 -34.86 -4.94 -5.30
CA GLY A 430 -34.99 -5.77 -4.09
C GLY A 430 -35.61 -5.05 -2.87
N GLY A 431 -35.94 -3.76 -3.00
CA GLY A 431 -36.70 -2.95 -2.04
C GLY A 431 -38.07 -2.63 -2.60
#